data_1697506d04ca68e0cf3eb85b95911a49
#
_entry.id   1697506d04ca68e0cf3eb85b95911a49
#
_cell.length_a   1.000
_cell.length_b   1.000
_cell.length_c   1.000
_cell.angle_alpha   90.00
_cell.angle_beta   90.00
_cell.angle_gamma   90.00
#
_symmetry.space_group_name_H-M   'P 1'
#
loop_
_entity.id
_entity.type
_entity.pdbx_description
1 polymer ?
#
loop_
_entity_poly.entity_id
_entity_poly.type
_entity_poly.pdbx_seq_one_letter_code
_entity_poly.pdbx_strand_id
1 'polypeptide(L)'
;EHTVQVVRRELADPRTLEWPLQCGLTVIAAHSGTKSGLFDPQYFHHFVEMTRRHPRLYGDISAFNVPIRGSVVPRCLQKPLVERMVHGSDYPVPVFGHWAWLQGFVDWKAFRQWERQPNVLERDYQLKRAMGFPPETFTRISRMLRPSLPAKSA
;
A
#
# COMPACT_ATOMS: atom_id res chain seq x y z
N GLU A 1 10.91 3.80 -7.63
CA GLU A 1 10.54 4.88 -6.71
C GLU A 1 9.72 5.93 -7.43
N HIS A 2 8.56 6.23 -6.88
CA HIS A 2 7.67 7.23 -7.43
C HIS A 2 8.02 8.60 -6.85
N THR A 3 8.87 9.33 -7.55
CA THR A 3 8.98 10.77 -7.37
C THR A 3 7.83 11.47 -8.12
N VAL A 4 7.63 12.76 -7.85
CA VAL A 4 6.54 13.58 -8.45
C VAL A 4 6.56 13.58 -9.99
N GLN A 5 7.68 13.21 -10.60
CA GLN A 5 7.80 12.94 -12.04
C GLN A 5 8.61 11.67 -12.26
N VAL A 6 7.97 10.66 -12.83
CA VAL A 6 8.65 9.44 -13.26
C VAL A 6 9.31 9.73 -14.60
N VAL A 7 10.62 9.98 -14.59
CA VAL A 7 11.40 10.25 -15.80
C VAL A 7 11.51 9.00 -16.68
N ARG A 8 11.60 7.82 -16.05
CA ARG A 8 11.67 6.52 -16.71
C ARG A 8 10.52 5.64 -16.22
N ARG A 9 9.41 5.68 -16.95
CA ARG A 9 8.16 5.01 -16.58
C ARG A 9 8.29 3.50 -16.44
N GLU A 10 9.15 2.88 -17.22
CA GLU A 10 9.44 1.45 -17.17
C GLU A 10 10.01 0.98 -15.83
N LEU A 11 10.69 1.86 -15.08
CA LEU A 11 11.24 1.53 -13.75
C LEU A 11 10.16 1.45 -12.65
N ALA A 12 8.97 1.95 -12.93
CA ALA A 12 7.82 1.82 -12.03
C ALA A 12 7.09 0.47 -12.17
N ASP A 13 7.46 -0.33 -13.18
CA ASP A 13 6.85 -1.64 -13.41
C ASP A 13 7.32 -2.65 -12.34
N PRO A 14 6.42 -3.28 -11.58
CA PRO A 14 6.77 -4.29 -10.58
C PRO A 14 7.58 -5.48 -11.13
N ARG A 15 7.54 -5.74 -12.43
CA ARG A 15 8.36 -6.80 -13.06
C ARG A 15 9.86 -6.57 -12.89
N THR A 16 10.30 -5.35 -12.64
CA THR A 16 11.69 -5.04 -12.27
C THR A 16 12.11 -5.68 -10.94
N LEU A 17 11.15 -6.09 -10.11
CA LEU A 17 11.37 -6.76 -8.83
C LEU A 17 11.57 -8.28 -8.97
N GLU A 18 11.49 -8.83 -10.20
CA GLU A 18 11.65 -10.26 -10.45
C GLU A 18 13.00 -10.80 -9.93
N TRP A 19 14.08 -10.08 -10.24
CA TRP A 19 15.43 -10.50 -9.85
C TRP A 19 15.63 -10.60 -8.31
N PRO A 20 15.33 -9.59 -7.49
CA PRO A 20 15.46 -9.72 -6.05
C PRO A 20 14.54 -10.81 -5.45
N LEU A 21 13.37 -11.04 -6.04
CA LEU A 21 12.48 -12.11 -5.63
C LEU A 21 13.06 -13.50 -5.92
N GLN A 22 13.71 -13.68 -7.07
CA GLN A 22 14.42 -14.90 -7.43
C GLN A 22 15.61 -15.17 -6.51
N CYS A 23 16.27 -14.11 -6.02
CA CYS A 23 17.31 -14.22 -4.99
C CYS A 23 16.75 -14.58 -3.58
N GLY A 24 15.44 -14.80 -3.45
CA GLY A 24 14.80 -15.20 -2.20
C GLY A 24 14.56 -14.05 -1.21
N LEU A 25 14.66 -12.79 -1.65
CA LEU A 25 14.39 -11.63 -0.81
C LEU A 25 12.87 -11.45 -0.60
N THR A 26 12.50 -10.89 0.54
CA THR A 26 11.15 -10.36 0.75
C THR A 26 11.11 -8.93 0.21
N VAL A 27 10.19 -8.66 -0.70
CA VAL A 27 10.10 -7.40 -1.42
C VAL A 27 8.74 -6.76 -1.16
N ILE A 28 8.72 -5.46 -0.92
CA ILE A 28 7.51 -4.65 -0.81
C ILE A 28 7.48 -3.69 -2.01
N ALA A 29 6.52 -3.90 -2.91
CA ALA A 29 6.29 -3.01 -4.04
C ALA A 29 5.60 -1.73 -3.55
N ALA A 30 6.25 -0.59 -3.72
CA ALA A 30 5.68 0.71 -3.37
C ALA A 30 4.35 0.92 -4.13
N HIS A 31 3.33 1.40 -3.41
CA HIS A 31 1.99 1.66 -3.95
C HIS A 31 1.37 0.49 -4.71
N SER A 32 1.86 -0.74 -4.48
CA SER A 32 1.38 -1.95 -5.16
C SER A 32 1.43 -1.86 -6.70
N GLY A 33 2.39 -1.12 -7.25
CA GLY A 33 2.52 -0.90 -8.69
C GLY A 33 1.42 -0.01 -9.31
N THR A 34 0.68 0.77 -8.49
CA THR A 34 -0.27 1.75 -8.99
C THR A 34 0.44 2.97 -9.57
N LYS A 35 -0.19 3.65 -10.51
CA LYS A 35 0.36 4.84 -11.16
C LYS A 35 0.55 6.01 -10.19
N SER A 36 1.53 6.87 -10.47
CA SER A 36 1.83 8.06 -9.67
C SER A 36 1.11 9.31 -10.17
N GLY A 37 0.94 9.45 -11.47
CA GLY A 37 0.28 10.58 -12.11
C GLY A 37 -0.82 10.15 -13.08
N LEU A 38 -1.58 11.11 -13.59
CA LEU A 38 -2.70 10.86 -14.51
C LEU A 38 -2.25 10.16 -15.79
N PHE A 39 -1.06 10.52 -16.30
CA PHE A 39 -0.50 10.00 -17.55
C PHE A 39 0.47 8.85 -17.39
N ASP A 40 0.70 8.41 -16.15
CA ASP A 40 1.57 7.27 -15.88
C ASP A 40 0.86 5.95 -16.17
N PRO A 41 1.59 4.93 -16.61
CA PRO A 41 1.01 3.62 -16.83
C PRO A 41 0.55 3.00 -15.50
N GLN A 42 -0.52 2.23 -15.56
CA GLN A 42 -1.04 1.47 -14.43
C GLN A 42 -0.48 0.05 -14.45
N TYR A 43 0.44 -0.26 -13.54
CA TYR A 43 1.09 -1.56 -13.46
C TYR A 43 0.52 -2.47 -12.35
N PHE A 44 -0.56 -2.07 -11.70
CA PHE A 44 -1.18 -2.85 -10.63
C PHE A 44 -1.52 -4.30 -11.05
N HIS A 45 -1.89 -4.51 -12.31
CA HIS A 45 -2.17 -5.85 -12.81
C HIS A 45 -0.91 -6.74 -12.84
N HIS A 46 0.27 -6.19 -13.17
CA HIS A 46 1.54 -6.92 -13.07
C HIS A 46 1.86 -7.28 -11.62
N PHE A 47 1.65 -6.36 -10.68
CA PHE A 47 1.79 -6.65 -9.26
C PHE A 47 0.90 -7.81 -8.82
N VAL A 48 -0.40 -7.78 -9.17
CA VAL A 48 -1.34 -8.85 -8.83
C VAL A 48 -0.92 -10.20 -9.41
N GLU A 49 -0.44 -10.23 -10.65
CA GLU A 49 0.06 -11.44 -11.29
C GLU A 49 1.31 -11.97 -10.58
N MET A 50 2.26 -11.09 -10.28
CA MET A 50 3.49 -11.47 -9.59
C MET A 50 3.25 -11.99 -8.18
N THR A 51 2.27 -11.46 -7.43
CA THR A 51 1.94 -11.97 -6.08
C THR A 51 1.47 -13.43 -6.08
N ARG A 52 0.94 -13.93 -7.21
CA ARG A 52 0.55 -15.33 -7.36
C ARG A 52 1.75 -16.26 -7.52
N ARG A 53 2.82 -15.76 -8.13
CA ARG A 53 4.06 -16.53 -8.39
C ARG A 53 5.08 -16.39 -7.27
N HIS A 54 5.10 -15.24 -6.60
CA HIS A 54 6.12 -14.89 -5.61
C HIS A 54 5.50 -14.71 -4.20
N PRO A 55 5.59 -15.73 -3.33
CA PRO A 55 5.01 -15.66 -1.99
C PRO A 55 5.67 -14.62 -1.07
N ARG A 56 6.85 -14.12 -1.44
CA ARG A 56 7.59 -13.08 -0.72
C ARG A 56 7.38 -11.68 -1.28
N LEU A 57 6.49 -11.50 -2.26
CA LEU A 57 6.10 -10.19 -2.76
C LEU A 57 4.90 -9.66 -1.96
N TYR A 58 5.06 -8.47 -1.45
CA TYR A 58 4.03 -7.68 -0.78
C TYR A 58 3.85 -6.35 -1.50
N GLY A 59 2.72 -5.69 -1.29
CA GLY A 59 2.49 -4.33 -1.76
C GLY A 59 2.07 -3.43 -0.63
N ASP A 60 2.53 -2.20 -0.62
CA ASP A 60 2.02 -1.25 0.36
C ASP A 60 0.76 -0.53 -0.15
N ILE A 61 -0.01 -0.01 0.81
CA ILE A 61 -1.24 0.74 0.56
C ILE A 61 -1.01 2.25 0.68
N SER A 62 0.22 2.69 0.50
CA SER A 62 0.58 4.10 0.61
C SER A 62 -0.16 4.94 -0.43
N ALA A 63 -0.62 6.11 0.00
CA ALA A 63 -1.45 7.04 -0.78
C ALA A 63 -2.69 6.43 -1.47
N PHE A 64 -3.27 5.34 -0.97
CA PHE A 64 -4.54 4.80 -1.49
C PHE A 64 -5.75 5.70 -1.18
N ASN A 65 -5.53 6.71 -0.35
CA ASN A 65 -6.48 7.79 -0.09
C ASN A 65 -6.58 8.83 -1.21
N VAL A 66 -5.76 8.74 -2.28
CA VAL A 66 -5.88 9.61 -3.46
C VAL A 66 -6.59 8.92 -4.63
N PRO A 67 -7.35 9.67 -5.46
CA PRO A 67 -8.20 9.10 -6.50
C PRO A 67 -7.49 8.14 -7.46
N ILE A 68 -6.30 8.54 -7.93
CA ILE A 68 -5.54 7.77 -8.93
C ILE A 68 -5.06 6.40 -8.42
N ARG A 69 -4.89 6.24 -7.09
CA ARG A 69 -4.48 4.97 -6.46
C ARG A 69 -5.63 4.26 -5.77
N GLY A 70 -6.59 5.01 -5.24
CA GLY A 70 -7.72 4.46 -4.49
C GLY A 70 -8.64 3.54 -5.30
N SER A 71 -8.65 3.66 -6.61
CA SER A 71 -9.48 2.83 -7.50
C SER A 71 -9.20 1.32 -7.40
N VAL A 72 -8.01 0.92 -6.92
CA VAL A 72 -7.64 -0.50 -6.75
C VAL A 72 -8.04 -1.08 -5.40
N VAL A 73 -8.51 -0.26 -4.46
CA VAL A 73 -8.86 -0.68 -3.09
C VAL A 73 -9.82 -1.87 -3.06
N PRO A 74 -10.94 -1.90 -3.81
CA PRO A 74 -11.84 -3.04 -3.78
C PRO A 74 -11.16 -4.36 -4.17
N ARG A 75 -10.17 -4.30 -5.06
CA ARG A 75 -9.40 -5.49 -5.44
C ARG A 75 -8.39 -5.88 -4.39
N CYS A 76 -7.74 -4.92 -3.75
CA CYS A 76 -6.78 -5.18 -2.67
C CYS A 76 -7.42 -5.80 -1.43
N LEU A 77 -8.71 -5.57 -1.19
CA LEU A 77 -9.46 -6.14 -0.07
C LEU A 77 -9.86 -7.61 -0.29
N GLN A 78 -9.74 -8.13 -1.51
CA GLN A 78 -10.08 -9.51 -1.82
C GLN A 78 -8.93 -10.47 -1.48
N LYS A 79 -9.28 -11.67 -0.99
CA LYS A 79 -8.29 -12.76 -0.85
C LYS A 79 -7.86 -13.30 -2.23
N PRO A 80 -6.63 -13.77 -2.37
CA PRO A 80 -5.56 -13.78 -1.37
C PRO A 80 -4.79 -12.45 -1.26
N LEU A 81 -5.15 -11.42 -2.06
CA LEU A 81 -4.34 -10.20 -2.21
C LEU A 81 -4.26 -9.38 -0.91
N VAL A 82 -5.35 -9.28 -0.14
CA VAL A 82 -5.35 -8.57 1.15
C VAL A 82 -4.31 -9.10 2.14
N GLU A 83 -3.96 -10.39 2.03
CA GLU A 83 -2.94 -11.04 2.85
C GLU A 83 -1.52 -10.64 2.43
N ARG A 84 -1.36 -9.98 1.30
CA ARG A 84 -0.10 -9.44 0.76
C ARG A 84 0.02 -7.92 0.93
N MET A 85 -1.00 -7.26 1.50
CA MET A 85 -0.96 -5.82 1.68
C MET A 85 -0.30 -5.44 3.01
N VAL A 86 0.55 -4.42 2.99
CA VAL A 86 1.18 -3.82 4.18
C VAL A 86 0.87 -2.33 4.24
N HIS A 87 0.94 -1.74 5.42
CA HIS A 87 0.70 -0.32 5.59
C HIS A 87 1.93 0.49 5.20
N GLY A 88 1.71 1.57 4.48
CA GLY A 88 2.61 2.69 4.23
C GLY A 88 1.77 3.96 4.16
N SER A 89 2.26 5.09 4.65
CA SER A 89 1.54 6.38 4.62
C SER A 89 1.80 7.18 3.35
N ASP A 90 2.99 7.06 2.78
CA ASP A 90 3.51 7.94 1.72
C ASP A 90 3.69 9.40 2.20
N TYR A 91 3.94 9.59 3.51
CA TYR A 91 4.19 10.92 4.04
C TYR A 91 5.40 11.57 3.33
N PRO A 92 5.32 12.84 2.87
CA PRO A 92 4.34 13.88 3.22
C PRO A 92 3.16 14.05 2.24
N VAL A 93 2.82 13.03 1.46
CA VAL A 93 1.64 13.13 0.58
C VAL A 93 0.39 13.43 1.42
N PRO A 94 -0.42 14.45 1.05
CA PRO A 94 -1.60 14.81 1.80
C PRO A 94 -2.62 13.69 1.89
N VAL A 95 -3.25 13.55 3.06
CA VAL A 95 -4.31 12.56 3.28
C VAL A 95 -5.66 13.20 2.96
N PHE A 96 -6.26 12.77 1.86
CA PHE A 96 -7.56 13.26 1.39
C PHE A 96 -8.69 12.27 1.70
N GLY A 97 -9.45 12.53 2.77
CA GLY A 97 -10.61 11.72 3.12
C GLY A 97 -11.78 11.84 2.14
N HIS A 98 -11.88 12.95 1.41
CA HIS A 98 -12.95 13.22 0.44
C HIS A 98 -13.14 12.13 -0.60
N TRP A 99 -12.03 11.58 -1.12
CA TRP A 99 -12.10 10.51 -2.10
C TRP A 99 -12.74 9.25 -1.53
N ALA A 100 -12.32 8.84 -0.33
CA ALA A 100 -12.88 7.67 0.34
C ALA A 100 -14.38 7.85 0.65
N TRP A 101 -14.79 9.06 1.02
CA TRP A 101 -16.21 9.38 1.18
C TRP A 101 -16.98 9.33 -0.13
N LEU A 102 -16.47 9.94 -1.20
CA LEU A 102 -17.10 9.92 -2.53
C LEU A 102 -17.28 8.51 -3.10
N GLN A 103 -16.34 7.61 -2.78
CA GLN A 103 -16.42 6.20 -3.19
C GLN A 103 -17.26 5.33 -2.25
N GLY A 104 -17.85 5.91 -1.20
CA GLY A 104 -18.67 5.17 -0.23
C GLY A 104 -17.88 4.25 0.71
N PHE A 105 -16.56 4.37 0.79
CA PHE A 105 -15.76 3.60 1.75
C PHE A 105 -15.96 4.07 3.17
N VAL A 106 -16.31 5.32 3.36
CA VAL A 106 -16.51 5.95 4.67
C VAL A 106 -17.75 6.84 4.65
N ASP A 107 -18.48 6.89 5.75
CA ASP A 107 -19.60 7.80 5.89
C ASP A 107 -19.17 9.25 6.16
N TRP A 108 -20.10 10.20 5.99
CA TRP A 108 -19.83 11.62 6.19
C TRP A 108 -19.40 11.97 7.61
N LYS A 109 -19.96 11.31 8.62
CA LYS A 109 -19.66 11.58 10.04
C LYS A 109 -18.22 11.15 10.35
N ALA A 110 -17.83 9.95 9.94
CA ALA A 110 -16.47 9.45 10.08
C ALA A 110 -15.46 10.34 9.33
N PHE A 111 -15.75 10.70 8.07
CA PHE A 111 -14.94 11.64 7.31
C PHE A 111 -14.72 12.96 8.06
N ARG A 112 -15.77 13.59 8.54
CA ARG A 112 -15.68 14.87 9.28
C ARG A 112 -14.90 14.75 10.59
N GLN A 113 -14.98 13.61 11.27
CA GLN A 113 -14.21 13.35 12.47
C GLN A 113 -12.71 13.28 12.17
N TRP A 114 -12.32 12.59 11.10
CA TRP A 114 -10.90 12.41 10.76
C TRP A 114 -10.28 13.64 10.15
N GLU A 115 -11.01 14.44 9.40
CA GLU A 115 -10.52 15.74 8.91
C GLU A 115 -10.05 16.66 10.04
N ARG A 116 -10.59 16.49 11.25
CA ARG A 116 -10.20 17.25 12.45
C ARG A 116 -9.00 16.64 13.19
N GLN A 117 -8.55 15.44 12.81
CA GLN A 117 -7.40 14.80 13.43
C GLN A 117 -6.12 15.53 13.03
N PRO A 118 -5.41 16.20 13.98
CA PRO A 118 -4.20 16.97 13.67
C PRO A 118 -3.02 16.10 13.27
N ASN A 119 -2.94 14.88 13.81
CA ASN A 119 -1.90 13.92 13.43
C ASN A 119 -2.25 13.28 12.09
N VAL A 120 -1.51 13.66 11.05
CA VAL A 120 -1.74 13.18 9.68
C VAL A 120 -1.52 11.67 9.52
N LEU A 121 -0.60 11.08 10.27
CA LEU A 121 -0.34 9.63 10.23
C LEU A 121 -1.49 8.84 10.87
N GLU A 122 -2.02 9.35 11.99
CA GLU A 122 -3.21 8.77 12.62
C GLU A 122 -4.43 8.89 11.71
N ARG A 123 -4.59 10.05 11.05
CA ARG A 123 -5.66 10.25 10.07
C ARG A 123 -5.58 9.26 8.91
N ASP A 124 -4.38 9.06 8.36
CA ASP A 124 -4.15 8.06 7.30
C ASP A 124 -4.47 6.64 7.76
N TYR A 125 -4.03 6.27 8.95
CA TYR A 125 -4.30 4.97 9.55
C TYR A 125 -5.81 4.73 9.69
N GLN A 126 -6.53 5.65 10.34
CA GLN A 126 -7.97 5.52 10.59
C GLN A 126 -8.76 5.46 9.28
N LEU A 127 -8.40 6.29 8.31
CA LEU A 127 -9.01 6.28 6.99
C LEU A 127 -8.86 4.93 6.30
N LYS A 128 -7.67 4.37 6.25
CA LYS A 128 -7.42 3.06 5.64
C LYS A 128 -8.09 1.91 6.39
N ARG A 129 -8.18 2.01 7.72
CA ARG A 129 -8.99 1.08 8.53
C ARG A 129 -10.45 1.11 8.09
N ALA A 130 -11.02 2.28 7.93
CA ALA A 130 -12.41 2.45 7.52
C ALA A 130 -12.66 2.05 6.05
N MET A 131 -11.65 2.16 5.19
CA MET A 131 -11.70 1.63 3.83
C MET A 131 -11.77 0.09 3.80
N GLY A 132 -11.66 -0.58 4.95
CA GLY A 132 -11.83 -2.03 5.10
C GLY A 132 -10.53 -2.83 5.24
N PHE A 133 -9.37 -2.19 5.28
CA PHE A 133 -8.11 -2.93 5.47
C PHE A 133 -8.07 -3.54 6.90
N PRO A 134 -7.78 -4.84 7.01
CA PRO A 134 -7.78 -5.54 8.30
C PRO A 134 -6.59 -5.13 9.18
N PRO A 135 -6.67 -5.32 10.51
CA PRO A 135 -5.60 -4.95 11.45
C PRO A 135 -4.22 -5.53 11.08
N GLU A 136 -4.21 -6.71 10.51
CA GLU A 136 -2.98 -7.42 10.10
C GLU A 136 -2.19 -6.65 9.05
N THR A 137 -2.85 -5.89 8.17
CA THR A 137 -2.19 -5.03 7.19
C THR A 137 -1.25 -4.02 7.85
N PHE A 138 -1.61 -3.51 9.02
CA PHE A 138 -0.87 -2.48 9.76
C PHE A 138 0.24 -3.05 10.66
N THR A 139 0.19 -4.33 10.97
CA THR A 139 1.18 -4.98 11.85
C THR A 139 2.09 -5.97 11.10
N ARG A 140 1.81 -6.25 9.83
CA ARG A 140 2.53 -7.28 9.06
C ARG A 140 4.01 -6.96 8.91
N ILE A 141 4.39 -5.72 8.66
CA ILE A 141 5.80 -5.30 8.52
C ILE A 141 6.58 -5.62 9.81
N SER A 142 6.03 -5.38 10.98
CA SER A 142 6.73 -5.65 12.25
C SER A 142 7.06 -7.13 12.43
N ARG A 143 6.25 -8.03 11.87
CA ARG A 143 6.51 -9.47 11.88
C ARG A 143 7.60 -9.88 10.89
N MET A 144 7.69 -9.16 9.75
CA MET A 144 8.73 -9.41 8.73
C MET A 144 10.11 -8.94 9.20
N LEU A 145 10.14 -7.83 9.95
CA LEU A 145 11.36 -7.18 10.42
C LEU A 145 11.87 -7.71 11.76
N ARG A 146 11.22 -8.72 12.37
CA ARG A 146 11.76 -9.33 13.59
C ARG A 146 13.09 -9.97 13.25
N PRO A 147 14.23 -9.39 13.69
CA PRO A 147 15.50 -10.09 13.60
C PRO A 147 15.35 -11.37 14.45
N SER A 148 15.86 -12.48 13.94
CA SER A 148 16.15 -13.62 14.78
C SER A 148 17.20 -13.16 15.79
N LEU A 149 16.75 -12.70 16.97
CA LEU A 149 17.65 -12.43 18.08
C LEU A 149 18.38 -13.74 18.36
N PRO A 150 19.72 -13.74 18.40
CA PRO A 150 20.44 -14.92 18.81
C PRO A 150 19.89 -15.35 20.17
N ALA A 151 19.63 -16.65 20.31
CA ALA A 151 19.21 -17.22 21.57
C ALA A 151 20.22 -16.73 22.62
N LYS A 152 19.73 -16.07 23.68
CA LYS A 152 20.59 -15.74 24.82
C LYS A 152 21.18 -17.06 25.29
N SER A 153 22.48 -17.23 25.07
CA SER A 153 23.24 -18.32 25.72
C SER A 153 23.06 -18.13 27.22
N ALA A 154 22.39 -19.11 27.84
CA ALA A 154 22.23 -19.20 29.28
C ALA A 154 23.57 -19.48 29.93
#